data_dbd06b239a4f032be471a473278a6989
#
_entry.id   dbd06b239a4f032be471a473278a6989
#
_cell.length_a   1.000
_cell.length_b   1.000
_cell.length_c   1.000
_cell.angle_alpha   90.00
_cell.angle_beta   90.00
_cell.angle_gamma   90.00
#
_symmetry.space_group_name_H-M   'P 1'
#
loop_
_entity.id
_entity.type
_entity.pdbx_description
1 polymer ?
#
loop_
_entity_poly.entity_id
_entity_poly.type
_entity_poly.pdbx_seq_one_letter_code
_entity_poly.pdbx_strand_id
1 'polypeptide(L)'
;MDKPEKEWAGRKTIILTRNTVTGGEGEEYTEERYFISSLPLGIEAVACAVRWHWMVESYHWHLDVTFREDRNHTLEKQAAYNLNIIRKLSLNILKLVEIGNKALSMKKERYAIGTNPEKHIERIMNL
;
A
#
# COMPACT_ATOMS: atom_id res chain seq x y z
N MET A 1 -12.32 4.68 40.47
CA MET A 1 -11.31 4.57 39.42
C MET A 1 -12.01 4.06 38.16
N ASP A 2 -12.85 4.95 37.55
CA ASP A 2 -13.79 4.59 36.48
C ASP A 2 -13.85 5.71 35.46
N LYS A 3 -12.92 5.72 34.46
CA LYS A 3 -13.05 6.66 33.33
C LYS A 3 -12.40 6.32 31.98
N PRO A 4 -11.90 5.12 31.67
CA PRO A 4 -11.43 4.87 30.29
C PRO A 4 -12.53 4.37 29.34
N GLU A 5 -13.68 3.88 29.85
CA GLU A 5 -14.72 3.30 28.97
C GLU A 5 -15.48 4.32 28.11
N LYS A 6 -15.56 5.57 28.53
CA LYS A 6 -16.28 6.62 27.79
C LYS A 6 -15.52 7.21 26.59
N GLU A 7 -14.19 7.12 26.56
CA GLU A 7 -13.37 7.73 25.50
C GLU A 7 -13.35 6.93 24.18
N TRP A 8 -13.69 5.63 24.24
CA TRP A 8 -13.58 4.73 23.08
C TRP A 8 -14.84 3.88 22.92
N ALA A 9 -15.97 4.54 22.63
CA ALA A 9 -17.25 3.86 22.43
C ALA A 9 -17.14 2.84 21.28
N GLY A 10 -17.55 1.58 21.54
CA GLY A 10 -17.51 0.50 20.56
C GLY A 10 -16.21 -0.30 20.53
N ARG A 11 -15.22 0.00 21.36
CA ARG A 11 -14.02 -0.81 21.51
C ARG A 11 -14.39 -2.21 22.02
N LYS A 12 -13.96 -3.25 21.28
CA LYS A 12 -14.12 -4.65 21.68
C LYS A 12 -12.80 -5.38 21.88
N THR A 13 -11.76 -4.95 21.14
CA THR A 13 -10.48 -5.66 21.13
C THR A 13 -9.32 -4.67 21.09
N ILE A 14 -8.27 -4.98 21.83
CA ILE A 14 -6.95 -4.35 21.70
C ILE A 14 -6.03 -5.40 21.09
N ILE A 15 -5.31 -5.02 20.05
CA ILE A 15 -4.45 -5.89 19.26
C ILE A 15 -3.02 -5.42 19.43
N LEU A 16 -2.12 -6.33 19.76
CA LEU A 16 -0.68 -6.11 19.71
C LEU A 16 -0.12 -6.88 18.53
N THR A 17 0.54 -6.17 17.61
CA THR A 17 1.37 -6.79 16.58
C THR A 17 2.84 -6.62 16.97
N ARG A 18 3.59 -7.71 16.84
CA ARG A 18 5.03 -7.74 17.09
C ARG A 18 5.73 -8.22 15.82
N ASN A 19 6.56 -7.35 15.25
CA ASN A 19 7.35 -7.67 14.05
C ASN A 19 8.82 -7.70 14.42
N THR A 20 9.50 -8.79 14.06
CA THR A 20 10.96 -8.84 14.12
C THR A 20 11.50 -8.41 12.76
N VAL A 21 12.34 -7.40 12.76
CA VAL A 21 12.97 -6.83 11.57
C VAL A 21 14.46 -7.10 11.66
N THR A 22 15.01 -7.73 10.64
CA THR A 22 16.46 -7.94 10.52
C THR A 22 17.05 -6.80 9.70
N GLY A 23 17.92 -6.02 10.31
CA GLY A 23 18.66 -4.93 9.66
C GLY A 23 19.72 -5.44 8.68
N GLY A 24 20.28 -4.54 7.88
CA GLY A 24 21.29 -4.89 6.85
C GLY A 24 22.59 -5.48 7.39
N GLU A 25 22.89 -5.30 8.66
CA GLU A 25 24.09 -5.85 9.36
C GLU A 25 23.76 -7.10 10.20
N GLY A 26 22.52 -7.65 10.05
CA GLY A 26 22.08 -8.83 10.81
C GLY A 26 21.57 -8.51 12.21
N GLU A 27 21.45 -7.24 12.58
CA GLU A 27 20.84 -6.83 13.83
C GLU A 27 19.33 -7.06 13.77
N GLU A 28 18.79 -7.73 14.78
CA GLU A 28 17.37 -7.94 14.93
C GLU A 28 16.80 -6.94 15.94
N TYR A 29 15.76 -6.23 15.53
CA TYR A 29 14.97 -5.40 16.44
C TYR A 29 13.50 -5.73 16.35
N THR A 30 12.82 -5.61 17.48
CA THR A 30 11.38 -5.91 17.57
C THR A 30 10.61 -4.60 17.60
N GLU A 31 9.67 -4.47 16.67
CA GLU A 31 8.73 -3.36 16.60
C GLU A 31 7.36 -3.83 17.11
N GLU A 32 6.82 -3.14 18.09
CA GLU A 32 5.48 -3.39 18.64
C GLU A 32 4.52 -2.27 18.25
N ARG A 33 3.34 -2.66 17.77
CA ARG A 33 2.27 -1.72 17.42
C ARG A 33 0.95 -2.17 18.04
N TYR A 34 0.23 -1.22 18.62
CA TYR A 34 -1.07 -1.44 19.24
C TYR A 34 -2.17 -0.89 18.33
N PHE A 35 -3.24 -1.67 18.18
CA PHE A 35 -4.44 -1.26 17.47
C PHE A 35 -5.66 -1.45 18.36
N ILE A 36 -6.66 -0.58 18.18
CA ILE A 36 -7.96 -0.67 18.84
C ILE A 36 -8.98 -1.05 17.76
N SER A 37 -9.82 -2.03 18.05
CA SER A 37 -10.80 -2.53 17.09
C SER A 37 -12.19 -2.69 17.71
N SER A 38 -13.21 -2.46 16.89
CA SER A 38 -14.60 -2.80 17.17
C SER A 38 -14.94 -4.24 16.76
N LEU A 39 -14.02 -4.95 16.12
CA LEU A 39 -14.19 -6.35 15.76
C LEU A 39 -14.15 -7.24 17.01
N PRO A 40 -14.94 -8.32 17.06
CA PRO A 40 -14.83 -9.31 18.13
C PRO A 40 -13.48 -10.03 18.07
N LEU A 41 -13.11 -10.69 19.15
CA LEU A 41 -11.91 -11.51 19.24
C LEU A 41 -11.96 -12.61 18.16
N GLY A 42 -11.03 -12.53 17.22
CA GLY A 42 -10.82 -13.50 16.15
C GLY A 42 -9.48 -13.22 15.48
N ILE A 43 -8.47 -14.04 15.76
CA ILE A 43 -7.08 -13.81 15.32
C ILE A 43 -6.99 -13.64 13.80
N GLU A 44 -7.68 -14.48 13.03
CA GLU A 44 -7.66 -14.45 11.58
C GLU A 44 -8.29 -13.16 11.00
N ALA A 45 -9.49 -12.80 11.48
CA ALA A 45 -10.19 -11.60 11.03
C ALA A 45 -9.39 -10.33 11.36
N VAL A 46 -8.78 -10.29 12.54
CA VAL A 46 -7.94 -9.19 12.98
C VAL A 46 -6.65 -9.12 12.17
N ALA A 47 -5.97 -10.24 11.95
CA ALA A 47 -4.76 -10.29 11.14
C ALA A 47 -5.02 -9.86 9.68
N CYS A 48 -6.15 -10.28 9.09
CA CYS A 48 -6.59 -9.84 7.77
C CYS A 48 -6.87 -8.32 7.75
N ALA A 49 -7.58 -7.78 8.75
CA ALA A 49 -7.92 -6.37 8.82
C ALA A 49 -6.65 -5.49 8.92
N VAL A 50 -5.69 -5.87 9.76
CA VAL A 50 -4.40 -5.18 9.89
C VAL A 50 -3.62 -5.25 8.58
N ARG A 51 -3.56 -6.41 7.93
CA ARG A 51 -2.85 -6.58 6.66
C ARG A 51 -3.48 -5.75 5.54
N TRP A 52 -4.80 -5.74 5.44
CA TRP A 52 -5.51 -4.93 4.43
C TRP A 52 -5.33 -3.43 4.65
N HIS A 53 -5.32 -2.99 5.90
CA HIS A 53 -5.02 -1.60 6.23
C HIS A 53 -3.65 -1.18 5.67
N TRP A 54 -2.60 -1.98 5.92
CA TRP A 54 -1.27 -1.72 5.37
C TRP A 54 -1.20 -1.80 3.84
N MET A 55 -1.98 -2.69 3.24
CA MET A 55 -2.07 -2.78 1.77
C MET A 55 -2.68 -1.51 1.16
N VAL A 56 -3.71 -0.97 1.78
CA VAL A 56 -4.34 0.30 1.34
C VAL A 56 -3.38 1.47 1.48
N GLU A 57 -2.68 1.58 2.61
CA GLU A 57 -1.66 2.62 2.81
C GLU A 57 -0.53 2.51 1.79
N SER A 58 -0.01 1.32 1.56
CA SER A 58 1.01 1.07 0.54
C SER A 58 0.53 1.43 -0.86
N TYR A 59 -0.75 1.17 -1.17
CA TYR A 59 -1.35 1.53 -2.46
C TYR A 59 -1.38 3.05 -2.65
N HIS A 60 -1.85 3.80 -1.65
CA HIS A 60 -1.87 5.25 -1.67
C HIS A 60 -0.46 5.84 -1.75
N TRP A 61 0.48 5.31 -0.95
CA TRP A 61 1.88 5.73 -1.02
C TRP A 61 2.45 5.63 -2.44
N HIS A 62 2.14 4.56 -3.17
CA HIS A 62 2.58 4.43 -4.57
C HIS A 62 1.93 5.46 -5.49
N LEU A 63 0.66 5.79 -5.30
CA LEU A 63 -0.01 6.85 -6.07
C LEU A 63 0.64 8.20 -5.83
N ASP A 64 0.96 8.53 -4.59
CA ASP A 64 1.53 9.82 -4.21
C ASP A 64 3.00 9.95 -4.58
N VAL A 65 3.81 8.95 -4.27
CA VAL A 65 5.27 9.00 -4.48
C VAL A 65 5.66 8.63 -5.91
N THR A 66 5.09 7.54 -6.46
CA THR A 66 5.45 7.05 -7.79
C THR A 66 4.73 7.82 -8.90
N PHE A 67 3.44 8.08 -8.73
CA PHE A 67 2.61 8.76 -9.74
C PHE A 67 2.39 10.24 -9.47
N ARG A 68 2.84 10.75 -8.31
CA ARG A 68 2.75 12.16 -7.89
C ARG A 68 1.30 12.68 -7.96
N GLU A 69 0.35 11.89 -7.42
CA GLU A 69 -1.07 12.23 -7.48
C GLU A 69 -1.35 13.56 -6.78
N ASP A 70 -0.79 13.79 -5.59
CA ASP A 70 -0.92 15.01 -4.80
C ASP A 70 -0.39 16.29 -5.49
N ARG A 71 0.46 16.12 -6.50
CA ARG A 71 0.99 17.24 -7.30
C ARG A 71 0.15 17.55 -8.53
N ASN A 72 -1.03 16.96 -8.63
CA ASN A 72 -1.94 17.22 -9.75
C ASN A 72 -2.67 18.55 -9.56
N HIS A 73 -2.39 19.51 -10.42
CA HIS A 73 -3.04 20.84 -10.44
C HIS A 73 -4.10 20.96 -11.53
N THR A 74 -4.66 19.85 -12.01
CA THR A 74 -5.71 19.86 -13.02
C THR A 74 -6.98 20.48 -12.45
N LEU A 75 -7.39 21.62 -12.98
CA LEU A 75 -8.58 22.39 -12.53
C LEU A 75 -9.90 21.78 -13.00
N GLU A 76 -9.88 21.12 -14.16
CA GLU A 76 -11.07 20.49 -14.73
C GLU A 76 -11.33 19.15 -14.03
N LYS A 77 -12.51 19.01 -13.41
CA LYS A 77 -12.87 17.87 -12.55
C LYS A 77 -12.87 16.55 -13.29
N GLN A 78 -13.41 16.51 -14.53
CA GLN A 78 -13.48 15.28 -15.31
C GLN A 78 -12.10 14.81 -15.74
N ALA A 79 -11.22 15.74 -16.13
CA ALA A 79 -9.84 15.42 -16.47
C ALA A 79 -9.06 14.90 -15.26
N ALA A 80 -9.24 15.52 -14.10
CA ALA A 80 -8.62 15.05 -12.85
C ALA A 80 -9.08 13.63 -12.48
N TYR A 81 -10.39 13.35 -12.61
CA TYR A 81 -10.98 12.03 -12.38
C TYR A 81 -10.42 10.98 -13.35
N ASN A 82 -10.40 11.27 -14.64
CA ASN A 82 -9.87 10.36 -15.66
C ASN A 82 -8.38 10.06 -15.43
N LEU A 83 -7.59 11.09 -15.06
CA LEU A 83 -6.18 10.92 -14.77
C LEU A 83 -5.96 10.03 -13.52
N ASN A 84 -6.81 10.14 -12.52
CA ASN A 84 -6.78 9.27 -11.34
C ASN A 84 -7.05 7.80 -11.72
N ILE A 85 -8.05 7.54 -12.58
CA ILE A 85 -8.33 6.19 -13.09
C ILE A 85 -7.13 5.63 -13.84
N ILE A 86 -6.51 6.41 -14.73
CA ILE A 86 -5.33 5.98 -15.50
C ILE A 86 -4.16 5.64 -14.58
N ARG A 87 -3.91 6.45 -13.54
CA ARG A 87 -2.86 6.17 -12.55
C ARG A 87 -3.10 4.87 -11.80
N LYS A 88 -4.34 4.63 -11.34
CA LYS A 88 -4.74 3.39 -10.65
C LYS A 88 -4.60 2.16 -11.54
N LEU A 89 -5.03 2.27 -12.78
CA LEU A 89 -4.87 1.20 -13.77
C LEU A 89 -3.38 0.91 -14.03
N SER A 90 -2.58 1.94 -14.25
CA SER A 90 -1.14 1.81 -14.44
C SER A 90 -0.44 1.18 -13.23
N LEU A 91 -0.83 1.56 -12.01
CA LEU A 91 -0.31 0.95 -10.79
C LEU A 91 -0.64 -0.54 -10.70
N ASN A 92 -1.88 -0.92 -11.06
CA ASN A 92 -2.28 -2.33 -11.05
C ASN A 92 -1.52 -3.14 -12.10
N ILE A 93 -1.34 -2.60 -13.32
CA ILE A 93 -0.54 -3.23 -14.37
C ILE A 93 0.90 -3.42 -13.89
N LEU A 94 1.53 -2.39 -13.31
CA LEU A 94 2.89 -2.48 -12.78
C LEU A 94 3.05 -3.53 -11.68
N LYS A 95 2.02 -3.75 -10.86
CA LYS A 95 2.03 -4.81 -9.83
C LYS A 95 1.90 -6.21 -10.41
N LEU A 96 1.27 -6.36 -11.57
CA LEU A 96 1.08 -7.65 -12.26
C LEU A 96 2.26 -7.99 -13.16
N VAL A 97 2.88 -6.98 -13.78
CA VAL A 97 4.02 -7.17 -14.69
C VAL A 97 5.30 -7.17 -13.87
N GLU A 98 5.84 -8.35 -13.58
CA GLU A 98 7.20 -8.47 -13.06
C GLU A 98 8.20 -8.15 -14.18
N ILE A 99 8.72 -6.91 -14.20
CA ILE A 99 9.72 -6.48 -15.18
C ILE A 99 11.12 -6.65 -14.59
N GLY A 100 11.77 -7.73 -14.99
CA GLY A 100 13.16 -7.96 -14.62
C GLY A 100 13.37 -8.52 -13.21
N ASN A 101 14.43 -8.11 -12.54
CA ASN A 101 14.82 -8.62 -11.25
C ASN A 101 13.90 -8.06 -10.14
N LYS A 102 13.43 -8.89 -9.21
CA LYS A 102 12.60 -8.51 -8.03
C LYS A 102 13.19 -7.37 -7.18
N ALA A 103 14.42 -6.97 -7.44
CA ALA A 103 15.12 -5.85 -6.79
C ALA A 103 14.79 -4.47 -7.37
N LEU A 104 14.03 -4.36 -8.46
CA LEU A 104 13.67 -3.06 -9.02
C LEU A 104 12.52 -2.43 -8.25
N SER A 105 12.69 -1.17 -7.85
CA SER A 105 11.57 -0.42 -7.29
C SER A 105 10.53 -0.11 -8.37
N MET A 106 9.25 -0.04 -8.02
CA MET A 106 8.15 0.29 -8.93
C MET A 106 8.39 1.59 -9.73
N LYS A 107 9.09 2.55 -9.14
CA LYS A 107 9.50 3.78 -9.85
C LYS A 107 10.46 3.50 -10.99
N LYS A 108 11.41 2.58 -10.80
CA LYS A 108 12.37 2.17 -11.84
C LYS A 108 11.69 1.35 -12.92
N GLU A 109 10.75 0.47 -12.56
CA GLU A 109 9.94 -0.32 -13.50
C GLU A 109 9.10 0.59 -14.38
N ARG A 110 8.39 1.55 -13.79
CA ARG A 110 7.63 2.55 -14.55
C ARG A 110 8.51 3.31 -15.53
N TYR A 111 9.71 3.70 -15.10
CA TYR A 111 10.66 4.40 -15.96
C TYR A 111 11.15 3.49 -17.11
N ALA A 112 11.47 2.24 -16.84
CA ALA A 112 11.92 1.27 -17.84
C ALA A 112 10.86 1.03 -18.93
N ILE A 113 9.58 0.89 -18.54
CA ILE A 113 8.47 0.76 -19.50
C ILE A 113 8.32 2.04 -20.34
N GLY A 114 8.37 3.20 -19.70
CA GLY A 114 8.19 4.49 -20.38
C GLY A 114 9.31 4.81 -21.37
N THR A 115 10.53 4.32 -21.11
CA THR A 115 11.69 4.53 -22.01
C THR A 115 11.76 3.52 -23.14
N ASN A 116 11.23 2.32 -22.98
CA ASN A 116 11.23 1.28 -24.01
C ASN A 116 9.91 0.48 -23.99
N PRO A 117 8.78 1.08 -24.40
CA PRO A 117 7.47 0.45 -24.33
C PRO A 117 7.37 -0.80 -25.23
N GLU A 118 8.03 -0.80 -26.39
CA GLU A 118 7.98 -1.92 -27.35
C GLU A 118 8.48 -3.22 -26.73
N LYS A 119 9.55 -3.16 -25.95
CA LYS A 119 10.13 -4.32 -25.27
C LYS A 119 9.21 -4.93 -24.22
N HIS A 120 8.31 -4.14 -23.65
CA HIS A 120 7.48 -4.54 -22.51
C HIS A 120 6.01 -4.74 -22.87
N ILE A 121 5.58 -4.29 -24.07
CA ILE A 121 4.18 -4.33 -24.50
C ILE A 121 3.64 -5.76 -24.57
N GLU A 122 4.43 -6.71 -25.07
CA GLU A 122 4.03 -8.12 -25.14
C GLU A 122 3.73 -8.71 -23.76
N ARG A 123 4.52 -8.35 -22.75
CA ARG A 123 4.30 -8.79 -21.37
C ARG A 123 3.02 -8.19 -20.78
N ILE A 124 2.74 -6.93 -21.13
CA ILE A 124 1.53 -6.22 -20.66
C ILE A 124 0.28 -6.80 -21.34
N MET A 125 0.38 -7.17 -22.61
CA MET A 125 -0.75 -7.73 -23.39
C MET A 125 -1.06 -9.19 -23.06
N ASN A 126 -0.14 -9.91 -22.42
CA ASN A 126 -0.29 -11.31 -22.03
C ASN A 126 -0.62 -11.50 -20.54
N LEU A 127 -1.08 -10.41 -19.84
CA LEU A 127 -1.62 -10.46 -18.50
C LEU A 127 -3.05 -10.99 -18.49
#